data_729fa097f29162af59705cbfee56be9a
#
_entry.id   729fa097f29162af59705cbfee56be9a
#
_cell.length_a   1.000
_cell.length_b   1.000
_cell.length_c   1.000
_cell.angle_alpha   90.00
_cell.angle_beta   90.00
_cell.angle_gamma   90.00
#
_symmetry.space_group_name_H-M   'P 1'
#
loop_
_entity.id
_entity.type
_entity.pdbx_description
1 polymer ?
#
loop_
_entity_poly.entity_id
_entity_poly.type
_entity_poly.pdbx_seq_one_letter_code
_entity_poly.pdbx_strand_id
1 'polypeptide(L)'
;TSTNDAKRARNTVQRTLKRVMARTERVGSTAERDSMLAEPTIDVPLAPVDLHQAEAFARVARAVDAREIIEYWKSAPYLLNFMRDYTLKHRLKDKAANADPALLSALSAAQALGISREQVEAYQPIDPANGRLRALMADLFDPGLHQHLWLPPALTYYGPVSDGAPATKALVFSAWQMVPDALAALLSYEAERRMGAGSVVRSYSEATRRRPLQFKLVDGRPAAMRALHLIYPSPTLARVGDPLEVFAGSPTQLSVEE
;
A
#
# COMPACT_ATOMS: atom_id res chain seq x y z
N THR A 1 8.98 -38.06 -39.06
CA THR A 1 9.90 -37.01 -38.54
C THR A 1 9.19 -35.69 -38.37
N SER A 2 8.36 -35.27 -39.34
CA SER A 2 7.68 -33.98 -39.34
C SER A 2 6.75 -33.70 -38.11
N THR A 3 6.00 -34.73 -37.67
CA THR A 3 5.02 -34.57 -36.57
C THR A 3 5.66 -34.35 -35.19
N ASN A 4 6.81 -35.01 -34.93
CA ASN A 4 7.54 -34.85 -33.69
C ASN A 4 8.25 -33.50 -33.60
N ASP A 5 8.75 -33.00 -34.72
CA ASP A 5 9.41 -31.69 -34.76
C ASP A 5 8.40 -30.55 -34.59
N ALA A 6 7.22 -30.68 -35.19
CA ALA A 6 6.12 -29.73 -34.99
C ALA A 6 5.64 -29.73 -33.54
N LYS A 7 5.55 -30.89 -32.89
CA LYS A 7 5.18 -30.99 -31.47
C LYS A 7 6.22 -30.35 -30.54
N ARG A 8 7.50 -30.55 -30.82
CA ARG A 8 8.61 -29.91 -30.08
C ARG A 8 8.60 -28.41 -30.27
N ALA A 9 8.44 -27.91 -31.49
CA ALA A 9 8.34 -26.47 -31.75
C ALA A 9 7.16 -25.83 -31.02
N ARG A 10 5.98 -26.46 -31.06
CA ARG A 10 4.79 -25.99 -30.32
C ARG A 10 5.04 -25.92 -28.82
N ASN A 11 5.65 -26.95 -28.23
CA ASN A 11 5.98 -26.98 -26.81
C ASN A 11 6.97 -25.87 -26.41
N THR A 12 7.95 -25.60 -27.28
CA THR A 12 8.93 -24.53 -27.08
C THR A 12 8.25 -23.15 -27.11
N VAL A 13 7.41 -22.90 -28.13
CA VAL A 13 6.62 -21.65 -28.21
C VAL A 13 5.71 -21.49 -27.01
N GLN A 14 4.99 -22.55 -26.62
CA GLN A 14 4.11 -22.52 -25.48
C GLN A 14 4.88 -22.22 -24.18
N ARG A 15 6.04 -22.80 -23.97
CA ARG A 15 6.91 -22.56 -22.83
C ARG A 15 7.39 -21.09 -22.80
N THR A 16 7.80 -20.57 -23.94
CA THR A 16 8.24 -19.18 -24.08
C THR A 16 7.09 -18.21 -23.82
N LEU A 17 5.90 -18.48 -24.38
CA LEU A 17 4.72 -17.66 -24.12
C LEU A 17 4.31 -17.65 -22.65
N LYS A 18 4.38 -18.80 -21.97
CA LYS A 18 4.12 -18.89 -20.51
C LYS A 18 5.08 -18.03 -19.69
N ARG A 19 6.30 -17.82 -20.15
CA ARG A 19 7.31 -16.99 -19.44
C ARG A 19 7.10 -15.50 -19.64
N VAL A 20 6.54 -15.07 -20.77
CA VAL A 20 6.45 -13.63 -21.13
C VAL A 20 5.03 -13.08 -21.10
N MET A 21 4.02 -13.92 -21.01
CA MET A 21 2.62 -13.50 -20.98
C MET A 21 1.98 -13.80 -19.62
N ALA A 22 1.50 -12.76 -18.93
CA ALA A 22 0.60 -12.93 -17.80
C ALA A 22 -0.72 -13.56 -18.30
N ARG A 23 -0.93 -14.81 -18.01
CA ARG A 23 -2.06 -15.58 -18.54
C ARG A 23 -2.69 -16.39 -17.41
N THR A 24 -4.00 -16.28 -17.29
CA THR A 24 -4.78 -17.21 -16.48
C THR A 24 -4.91 -18.51 -17.27
N GLU A 25 -4.28 -19.59 -16.82
CA GLU A 25 -4.51 -20.90 -17.39
C GLU A 25 -5.77 -21.50 -16.79
N ARG A 26 -6.71 -21.89 -17.66
CA ARG A 26 -7.78 -22.78 -17.24
C ARG A 26 -7.22 -24.20 -17.20
N VAL A 27 -7.18 -24.79 -16.02
CA VAL A 27 -6.88 -26.22 -15.87
C VAL A 27 -8.10 -26.98 -16.36
N GLY A 28 -7.85 -28.06 -17.12
CA GLY A 28 -8.80 -28.65 -18.03
C GLY A 28 -10.01 -29.35 -17.43
N SER A 29 -10.08 -29.56 -16.09
CA SER A 29 -11.25 -30.18 -15.45
C SER A 29 -11.81 -29.30 -14.34
N THR A 30 -13.14 -29.36 -14.17
CA THR A 30 -13.87 -28.64 -13.11
C THR A 30 -13.45 -29.06 -11.70
N ALA A 31 -13.00 -30.29 -11.51
CA ALA A 31 -12.54 -30.80 -10.21
C ALA A 31 -11.19 -30.20 -9.78
N GLU A 32 -10.32 -29.85 -10.74
CA GLU A 32 -9.02 -29.22 -10.44
C GLU A 32 -9.13 -27.70 -10.26
N ARG A 33 -10.23 -27.11 -10.69
CA ARG A 33 -10.47 -25.68 -10.57
C ARG A 33 -10.60 -25.22 -9.12
N ASP A 34 -11.27 -26.02 -8.29
CA ASP A 34 -11.48 -25.71 -6.87
C ASP A 34 -10.18 -25.87 -6.06
N SER A 35 -9.26 -26.73 -6.55
CA SER A 35 -7.95 -26.88 -5.90
C SER A 35 -6.98 -25.70 -6.15
N MET A 36 -7.28 -24.83 -7.11
CA MET A 36 -6.49 -23.63 -7.40
C MET A 36 -6.86 -22.44 -6.54
N LEU A 37 -7.98 -22.50 -5.84
CA LEU A 37 -8.48 -21.45 -4.97
C LEU A 37 -8.41 -21.93 -3.53
N ALA A 38 -7.54 -21.32 -2.73
CA ALA A 38 -7.63 -21.47 -1.29
C ALA A 38 -8.44 -20.27 -0.75
N GLU A 39 -9.51 -20.56 -0.01
CA GLU A 39 -10.37 -19.54 0.63
C GLU A 39 -10.16 -19.60 2.16
N PRO A 40 -9.01 -19.17 2.67
CA PRO A 40 -8.79 -19.13 4.11
C PRO A 40 -9.71 -18.07 4.74
N THR A 41 -10.40 -18.45 5.80
CA THR A 41 -11.10 -17.49 6.64
C THR A 41 -10.08 -16.93 7.63
N ILE A 42 -9.94 -15.61 7.67
CA ILE A 42 -9.07 -14.93 8.62
C ILE A 42 -9.93 -14.43 9.77
N ASP A 43 -9.65 -14.90 10.97
CA ASP A 43 -10.24 -14.37 12.18
C ASP A 43 -9.68 -12.99 12.48
N VAL A 44 -10.58 -12.02 12.62
CA VAL A 44 -10.22 -10.63 12.88
C VAL A 44 -10.66 -10.24 14.28
N PRO A 45 -9.77 -10.31 15.28
CA PRO A 45 -10.13 -9.92 16.65
C PRO A 45 -10.36 -8.41 16.72
N LEU A 46 -11.41 -8.03 17.46
CA LEU A 46 -11.67 -6.64 17.80
C LEU A 46 -10.81 -6.22 18.99
N ALA A 47 -10.19 -5.06 18.88
CA ALA A 47 -9.48 -4.41 19.97
C ALA A 47 -10.38 -3.35 20.65
N PRO A 48 -10.12 -2.97 21.90
CA PRO A 48 -10.87 -1.90 22.56
C PRO A 48 -10.94 -0.59 21.77
N VAL A 49 -9.86 -0.24 21.06
CA VAL A 49 -9.81 0.95 20.19
C VAL A 49 -10.83 0.88 19.05
N ASP A 50 -11.12 -0.29 18.50
CA ASP A 50 -12.10 -0.48 17.44
C ASP A 50 -13.52 -0.15 17.94
N LEU A 51 -13.83 -0.56 19.18
CA LEU A 51 -15.12 -0.29 19.82
C LEU A 51 -15.27 1.19 20.18
N HIS A 52 -14.22 1.83 20.67
CA HIS A 52 -14.21 3.27 20.91
C HIS A 52 -14.46 4.05 19.62
N GLN A 53 -13.84 3.64 18.52
CA GLN A 53 -14.09 4.23 17.19
C GLN A 53 -15.54 4.01 16.74
N ALA A 54 -16.09 2.81 16.95
CA ALA A 54 -17.47 2.49 16.62
C ALA A 54 -18.44 3.40 17.39
N GLU A 55 -18.22 3.56 18.70
CA GLU A 55 -19.07 4.39 19.55
C GLU A 55 -18.98 5.87 19.15
N ALA A 56 -17.78 6.40 18.99
CA ALA A 56 -17.55 7.77 18.57
C ALA A 56 -18.20 8.05 17.21
N PHE A 57 -18.02 7.16 16.24
CA PHE A 57 -18.65 7.28 14.94
C PHE A 57 -20.18 7.19 15.02
N ALA A 58 -20.72 6.28 15.84
CA ALA A 58 -22.17 6.16 16.03
C ALA A 58 -22.80 7.44 16.60
N ARG A 59 -22.11 8.14 17.50
CA ARG A 59 -22.58 9.44 18.03
C ARG A 59 -22.65 10.49 16.92
N VAL A 60 -21.59 10.62 16.13
CA VAL A 60 -21.53 11.58 15.01
C VAL A 60 -22.58 11.21 13.94
N ALA A 61 -22.70 9.96 13.59
CA ALA A 61 -23.65 9.49 12.58
C ALA A 61 -25.12 9.73 12.99
N ARG A 62 -25.44 9.50 14.25
CA ARG A 62 -26.80 9.81 14.80
C ARG A 62 -27.09 11.31 14.76
N ALA A 63 -26.10 12.15 15.07
CA ALA A 63 -26.28 13.59 15.00
C ALA A 63 -26.65 14.11 13.59
N VAL A 64 -26.38 13.32 12.55
CA VAL A 64 -26.72 13.66 11.15
C VAL A 64 -27.76 12.72 10.53
N ASP A 65 -28.50 12.00 11.36
CA ASP A 65 -29.55 11.07 10.95
C ASP A 65 -29.06 10.03 9.91
N ALA A 66 -27.81 9.54 10.09
CA ALA A 66 -27.24 8.55 9.21
C ALA A 66 -27.85 7.17 9.49
N ARG A 67 -28.05 6.44 8.40
CA ARG A 67 -28.38 5.00 8.42
C ARG A 67 -27.09 4.19 8.23
N GLU A 68 -27.15 2.89 8.39
CA GLU A 68 -26.04 1.98 8.04
C GLU A 68 -24.73 2.27 8.80
N ILE A 69 -24.83 2.70 10.05
CA ILE A 69 -23.69 3.14 10.88
C ILE A 69 -22.61 2.04 10.96
N ILE A 70 -23.05 0.79 11.16
CA ILE A 70 -22.14 -0.34 11.32
C ILE A 70 -21.41 -0.64 10.01
N GLU A 71 -22.07 -0.53 8.87
CA GLU A 71 -21.48 -0.80 7.57
C GLU A 71 -20.42 0.24 7.23
N TYR A 72 -20.69 1.51 7.52
CA TYR A 72 -19.67 2.56 7.39
C TYR A 72 -18.45 2.29 8.28
N TRP A 73 -18.67 2.03 9.56
CA TRP A 73 -17.58 1.79 10.49
C TRP A 73 -16.72 0.59 10.11
N LYS A 74 -17.35 -0.51 9.69
CA LYS A 74 -16.64 -1.73 9.26
C LYS A 74 -15.81 -1.54 7.99
N SER A 75 -16.18 -0.57 7.13
CA SER A 75 -15.60 -0.45 5.80
C SER A 75 -14.18 0.08 5.82
N ALA A 76 -13.91 1.14 6.57
CA ALA A 76 -12.60 1.79 6.62
C ALA A 76 -12.37 2.49 7.96
N PRO A 77 -11.13 2.50 8.44
CA PRO A 77 -10.74 3.33 9.57
C PRO A 77 -10.74 4.81 9.17
N TYR A 78 -10.88 5.69 10.16
CA TYR A 78 -10.81 7.15 9.95
C TYR A 78 -11.66 7.64 8.77
N LEU A 79 -12.80 7.01 8.58
CA LEU A 79 -13.63 7.12 7.38
C LEU A 79 -14.05 8.57 7.05
N LEU A 80 -14.20 9.45 8.05
CA LEU A 80 -14.56 10.84 7.84
C LEU A 80 -13.51 11.62 7.02
N ASN A 81 -12.25 11.19 7.07
CA ASN A 81 -11.17 11.80 6.29
C ASN A 81 -11.19 11.35 4.82
N PHE A 82 -11.65 10.13 4.56
CA PHE A 82 -11.58 9.50 3.24
C PHE A 82 -12.89 9.53 2.44
N MET A 83 -14.00 9.88 3.08
CA MET A 83 -15.27 10.09 2.39
C MET A 83 -15.19 11.30 1.46
N ARG A 84 -15.54 11.13 0.17
CA ARG A 84 -15.64 12.21 -0.81
C ARG A 84 -17.10 12.59 -1.03
N ASP A 85 -17.83 11.87 -1.86
CA ASP A 85 -19.19 12.18 -2.32
C ASP A 85 -20.25 11.28 -1.67
N TYR A 86 -20.09 10.99 -0.39
CA TYR A 86 -21.08 10.22 0.37
C TYR A 86 -22.16 11.12 0.93
N THR A 87 -23.41 10.65 0.92
CA THR A 87 -24.55 11.35 1.52
C THR A 87 -24.28 11.75 2.98
N LEU A 88 -23.61 10.87 3.73
CA LEU A 88 -23.19 11.15 5.10
C LEU A 88 -22.27 12.38 5.16
N LYS A 89 -21.32 12.50 4.24
CA LYS A 89 -20.38 13.64 4.19
C LYS A 89 -21.09 14.94 3.87
N HIS A 90 -22.05 14.92 2.96
CA HIS A 90 -22.87 16.11 2.64
C HIS A 90 -23.67 16.55 3.86
N ARG A 91 -24.38 15.64 4.53
CA ARG A 91 -25.13 15.95 5.75
C ARG A 91 -24.24 16.50 6.87
N LEU A 92 -23.04 15.96 7.04
CA LEU A 92 -22.05 16.48 8.01
C LEU A 92 -21.66 17.92 7.67
N LYS A 93 -21.36 18.21 6.39
CA LYS A 93 -21.01 19.57 5.94
C LYS A 93 -22.15 20.55 6.15
N ASP A 94 -23.37 20.16 5.80
CA ASP A 94 -24.55 21.02 5.93
C ASP A 94 -24.85 21.35 7.40
N LYS A 95 -24.85 20.35 8.29
CA LYS A 95 -25.06 20.59 9.72
C LYS A 95 -23.90 21.36 10.36
N ALA A 96 -22.66 21.10 9.93
CA ALA A 96 -21.50 21.85 10.40
C ALA A 96 -21.55 23.33 9.96
N ALA A 97 -21.96 23.61 8.72
CA ALA A 97 -22.14 24.97 8.23
C ALA A 97 -23.21 25.75 9.03
N ASN A 98 -24.22 25.05 9.52
CA ASN A 98 -25.29 25.62 10.36
C ASN A 98 -24.95 25.60 11.87
N ALA A 99 -23.71 25.24 12.23
CA ALA A 99 -23.24 25.14 13.60
C ALA A 99 -24.17 24.32 14.51
N ASP A 100 -24.69 23.19 14.02
CA ASP A 100 -25.61 22.31 14.73
C ASP A 100 -25.00 21.86 16.08
N PRO A 101 -25.64 22.21 17.25
CA PRO A 101 -25.04 21.93 18.54
C PRO A 101 -24.85 20.46 18.86
N ALA A 102 -25.76 19.60 18.37
CA ALA A 102 -25.66 18.15 18.56
C ALA A 102 -24.46 17.56 17.81
N LEU A 103 -24.25 18.03 16.56
CA LEU A 103 -23.09 17.61 15.78
C LEU A 103 -21.79 18.14 16.39
N LEU A 104 -21.73 19.39 16.80
CA LEU A 104 -20.53 19.96 17.41
C LEU A 104 -20.16 19.24 18.72
N SER A 105 -21.14 18.92 19.55
CA SER A 105 -20.94 18.12 20.76
C SER A 105 -20.44 16.71 20.43
N ALA A 106 -21.03 16.05 19.42
CA ALA A 106 -20.62 14.73 19.00
C ALA A 106 -19.18 14.71 18.44
N LEU A 107 -18.79 15.71 17.65
CA LEU A 107 -17.45 15.85 17.10
C LEU A 107 -16.41 16.15 18.17
N SER A 108 -16.70 17.00 19.13
CA SER A 108 -15.79 17.32 20.24
C SER A 108 -15.51 16.10 21.12
N ALA A 109 -16.50 15.23 21.29
CA ALA A 109 -16.36 13.96 22.02
C ALA A 109 -15.70 12.85 21.17
N ALA A 110 -15.52 13.06 19.86
CA ALA A 110 -15.08 12.06 18.90
C ALA A 110 -13.65 12.32 18.40
N GLN A 111 -12.77 12.87 19.23
CA GLN A 111 -11.37 13.12 18.87
C GLN A 111 -10.64 11.87 18.37
N ALA A 112 -11.02 10.70 18.86
CA ALA A 112 -10.50 9.41 18.41
C ALA A 112 -10.81 9.08 16.94
N LEU A 113 -11.74 9.80 16.28
CA LEU A 113 -12.08 9.55 14.86
C LEU A 113 -11.08 10.18 13.88
N GLY A 114 -10.16 10.98 14.34
CA GLY A 114 -9.17 11.66 13.52
C GLY A 114 -7.75 11.17 13.79
N ILE A 115 -6.91 11.28 12.78
CA ILE A 115 -5.46 11.13 12.94
C ILE A 115 -4.89 12.49 13.31
N SER A 116 -4.12 12.55 14.37
CA SER A 116 -3.47 13.79 14.81
C SER A 116 -2.36 14.17 13.79
N ARG A 117 -2.31 15.46 13.46
CA ARG A 117 -1.26 15.99 12.59
C ARG A 117 0.12 15.81 13.22
N GLU A 118 0.19 15.96 14.53
CA GLU A 118 1.41 15.83 15.32
C GLU A 118 1.95 14.39 15.24
N GLN A 119 1.07 13.38 15.30
CA GLN A 119 1.44 11.98 15.14
C GLN A 119 2.03 11.72 13.75
N VAL A 120 1.38 12.23 12.70
CA VAL A 120 1.86 12.09 11.32
C VAL A 120 3.20 12.79 11.14
N GLU A 121 3.31 14.03 11.63
CA GLU A 121 4.53 14.83 11.50
C GLU A 121 5.74 14.18 12.19
N ALA A 122 5.49 13.53 13.32
CA ALA A 122 6.51 12.84 14.11
C ALA A 122 6.74 11.36 13.69
N TYR A 123 6.16 10.92 12.59
CA TYR A 123 6.19 9.51 12.13
C TYR A 123 5.83 8.51 13.24
N GLN A 124 4.88 8.86 14.11
CA GLN A 124 4.44 7.94 15.16
C GLN A 124 3.61 6.79 14.58
N PRO A 125 3.63 5.61 15.19
CA PRO A 125 2.73 4.53 14.80
C PRO A 125 1.28 4.98 14.91
N ILE A 126 0.49 4.70 13.88
CA ILE A 126 -0.96 4.95 13.87
C ILE A 126 -1.65 3.60 13.99
N ASP A 127 -2.38 3.40 15.09
CA ASP A 127 -3.25 2.23 15.19
C ASP A 127 -4.35 2.37 14.13
N PRO A 128 -4.54 1.38 13.25
CA PRO A 128 -5.57 1.45 12.24
C PRO A 128 -7.00 1.54 12.81
N ALA A 129 -7.21 1.23 14.10
CA ALA A 129 -8.52 1.19 14.76
C ALA A 129 -9.60 0.44 13.96
N ASN A 130 -9.15 -0.56 13.24
CA ASN A 130 -9.96 -1.43 12.39
C ASN A 130 -9.27 -2.79 12.29
N GLY A 131 -9.92 -3.82 12.82
CA GLY A 131 -9.35 -5.16 12.89
C GLY A 131 -8.96 -5.72 11.53
N ARG A 132 -9.75 -5.46 10.47
CA ARG A 132 -9.43 -5.93 9.12
C ARG A 132 -8.15 -5.31 8.57
N LEU A 133 -7.98 -4.00 8.76
CA LEU A 133 -6.76 -3.34 8.32
C LEU A 133 -5.57 -3.78 9.17
N ARG A 134 -5.77 -4.00 10.46
CA ARG A 134 -4.71 -4.52 11.35
C ARG A 134 -4.21 -5.89 10.89
N ALA A 135 -5.13 -6.81 10.54
CA ALA A 135 -4.78 -8.11 10.00
C ALA A 135 -4.04 -7.99 8.66
N LEU A 136 -4.53 -7.14 7.75
CA LEU A 136 -3.86 -6.88 6.47
C LEU A 136 -2.46 -6.28 6.67
N MET A 137 -2.30 -5.36 7.61
CA MET A 137 -1.00 -4.77 7.93
C MET A 137 -0.03 -5.82 8.47
N ALA A 138 -0.49 -6.74 9.32
CA ALA A 138 0.33 -7.84 9.78
C ALA A 138 0.79 -8.72 8.60
N ASP A 139 -0.12 -9.12 7.73
CA ASP A 139 0.22 -9.92 6.54
C ASP A 139 1.22 -9.26 5.60
N LEU A 140 1.18 -7.93 5.48
CA LEU A 140 2.05 -7.19 4.56
C LEU A 140 3.39 -6.79 5.19
N PHE A 141 3.37 -6.37 6.44
CA PHE A 141 4.54 -5.76 7.07
C PHE A 141 5.38 -6.72 7.91
N ASP A 142 4.77 -7.73 8.52
CA ASP A 142 5.52 -8.67 9.35
C ASP A 142 6.50 -9.53 8.54
N PRO A 143 6.14 -10.02 7.33
CA PRO A 143 7.12 -10.66 6.45
C PRO A 143 8.03 -9.67 5.71
N GLY A 144 7.89 -8.36 5.92
CA GLY A 144 8.76 -7.36 5.30
C GLY A 144 8.42 -7.02 3.85
N LEU A 145 7.19 -7.25 3.38
CA LEU A 145 6.81 -7.00 1.98
C LEU A 145 7.02 -5.54 1.51
N HIS A 146 6.98 -4.58 2.43
CA HIS A 146 7.27 -3.17 2.13
C HIS A 146 8.71 -2.94 1.63
N GLN A 147 9.66 -3.82 1.96
CA GLN A 147 11.04 -3.76 1.47
C GLN A 147 11.16 -4.31 0.03
N HIS A 148 10.12 -4.96 -0.45
CA HIS A 148 10.10 -5.65 -1.74
C HIS A 148 9.21 -4.97 -2.78
N LEU A 149 9.01 -3.65 -2.68
CA LEU A 149 8.15 -2.89 -3.60
C LEU A 149 8.58 -2.99 -5.06
N TRP A 150 9.88 -3.18 -5.31
CA TRP A 150 10.49 -3.26 -6.64
C TRP A 150 10.72 -4.68 -7.14
N LEU A 151 10.39 -5.69 -6.33
CA LEU A 151 10.49 -7.07 -6.80
C LEU A 151 9.48 -7.34 -7.92
N PRO A 152 9.89 -8.09 -8.94
CA PRO A 152 8.98 -8.55 -9.96
C PRO A 152 7.86 -9.40 -9.33
N PRO A 153 6.73 -9.58 -10.05
CA PRO A 153 5.65 -10.43 -9.57
C PRO A 153 6.14 -11.86 -9.31
N ALA A 154 5.44 -12.59 -8.44
CA ALA A 154 5.79 -13.95 -8.00
C ALA A 154 6.05 -14.94 -9.14
N LEU A 155 5.46 -14.71 -10.31
CA LEU A 155 5.83 -15.38 -11.56
C LEU A 155 7.00 -14.62 -12.18
N THR A 156 8.18 -15.16 -12.02
CA THR A 156 9.40 -14.61 -12.62
C THR A 156 9.42 -14.85 -14.12
N TYR A 157 9.19 -13.80 -14.90
CA TYR A 157 9.26 -13.90 -16.38
C TYR A 157 10.67 -14.14 -16.88
N TYR A 158 11.69 -13.72 -16.15
CA TYR A 158 13.09 -13.72 -16.59
C TYR A 158 14.01 -14.65 -15.79
N GLY A 159 13.46 -15.50 -14.95
CA GLY A 159 14.23 -16.42 -14.11
C GLY A 159 14.10 -16.13 -12.62
N PRO A 160 14.63 -16.98 -11.75
CA PRO A 160 14.58 -16.75 -10.30
C PRO A 160 15.37 -15.50 -9.93
N VAL A 161 14.74 -14.57 -9.23
CA VAL A 161 15.38 -13.31 -8.80
C VAL A 161 16.14 -13.49 -7.49
N SER A 162 15.73 -14.46 -6.67
CA SER A 162 16.45 -14.86 -5.46
C SER A 162 15.88 -16.16 -4.90
N ASP A 163 16.66 -16.91 -4.15
CA ASP A 163 16.22 -18.04 -3.34
C ASP A 163 15.43 -17.60 -2.07
N GLY A 164 15.01 -16.35 -2.02
CA GLY A 164 14.29 -15.76 -0.90
C GLY A 164 12.81 -16.12 -0.86
N ALA A 165 12.20 -15.94 0.30
CA ALA A 165 10.81 -16.25 0.57
C ALA A 165 9.84 -15.75 -0.50
N PRO A 166 8.78 -16.49 -0.81
CA PRO A 166 7.79 -16.12 -1.81
C PRO A 166 7.01 -14.89 -1.35
N ALA A 167 7.50 -13.72 -1.74
CA ALA A 167 6.78 -12.48 -1.55
C ALA A 167 5.68 -12.39 -2.61
N THR A 168 4.43 -12.52 -2.22
CA THR A 168 3.28 -12.33 -3.11
C THR A 168 2.66 -10.97 -2.87
N LYS A 169 2.27 -10.29 -3.95
CA LYS A 169 1.52 -9.04 -3.85
C LYS A 169 0.07 -9.34 -3.45
N ALA A 170 -0.45 -8.59 -2.50
CA ALA A 170 -1.85 -8.65 -2.11
C ALA A 170 -2.70 -7.75 -3.01
N LEU A 171 -3.88 -8.24 -3.38
CA LEU A 171 -4.87 -7.49 -4.13
C LEU A 171 -6.13 -7.37 -3.29
N VAL A 172 -6.53 -6.15 -2.97
CA VAL A 172 -7.69 -5.88 -2.11
C VAL A 172 -8.85 -5.37 -2.94
N PHE A 173 -9.99 -6.01 -2.80
CA PHE A 173 -11.25 -5.61 -3.43
C PHE A 173 -12.21 -5.04 -2.40
N SER A 174 -12.89 -3.95 -2.75
CA SER A 174 -13.93 -3.36 -1.93
C SER A 174 -15.03 -2.75 -2.79
N ALA A 175 -16.27 -2.84 -2.33
CA ALA A 175 -17.39 -2.12 -2.92
C ALA A 175 -17.45 -0.65 -2.48
N TRP A 176 -16.69 -0.25 -1.47
CA TRP A 176 -16.69 1.10 -0.92
C TRP A 176 -15.58 1.94 -1.54
N GLN A 177 -15.93 3.07 -2.16
CA GLN A 177 -14.96 3.96 -2.82
C GLN A 177 -13.89 4.54 -1.87
N MET A 178 -14.23 4.75 -0.60
CA MET A 178 -13.29 5.29 0.39
C MET A 178 -12.22 4.30 0.85
N VAL A 179 -12.44 2.99 0.67
CA VAL A 179 -11.51 1.95 1.14
C VAL A 179 -10.17 2.01 0.42
N PRO A 180 -10.10 2.07 -0.92
CA PRO A 180 -8.83 2.25 -1.61
C PRO A 180 -8.02 3.47 -1.14
N ASP A 181 -8.70 4.61 -0.94
CA ASP A 181 -8.05 5.84 -0.47
C ASP A 181 -7.49 5.67 0.95
N ALA A 182 -8.27 5.07 1.86
CA ALA A 182 -7.84 4.81 3.22
C ALA A 182 -6.67 3.83 3.30
N LEU A 183 -6.73 2.73 2.53
CA LEU A 183 -5.66 1.75 2.46
C LEU A 183 -4.40 2.36 1.86
N ALA A 184 -4.52 3.07 0.74
CA ALA A 184 -3.37 3.70 0.10
C ALA A 184 -2.65 4.68 1.05
N ALA A 185 -3.41 5.52 1.76
CA ALA A 185 -2.82 6.49 2.69
C ALA A 185 -2.15 5.81 3.89
N LEU A 186 -2.86 4.90 4.57
CA LEU A 186 -2.38 4.31 5.81
C LEU A 186 -1.26 3.28 5.60
N LEU A 187 -1.36 2.46 4.55
CA LEU A 187 -0.30 1.51 4.22
C LEU A 187 0.96 2.21 3.71
N SER A 188 0.81 3.25 2.88
CA SER A 188 1.97 4.03 2.42
C SER A 188 2.65 4.74 3.58
N TYR A 189 1.89 5.34 4.49
CA TYR A 189 2.43 5.97 5.69
C TYR A 189 3.22 4.97 6.55
N GLU A 190 2.64 3.79 6.83
CA GLU A 190 3.30 2.77 7.64
C GLU A 190 4.54 2.19 6.95
N ALA A 191 4.49 1.99 5.62
CA ALA A 191 5.65 1.57 4.85
C ALA A 191 6.78 2.61 4.94
N GLU A 192 6.46 3.88 4.72
CA GLU A 192 7.42 4.98 4.79
C GLU A 192 8.00 5.12 6.20
N ARG A 193 7.16 5.03 7.23
CA ARG A 193 7.58 5.06 8.63
C ARG A 193 8.57 3.95 8.96
N ARG A 194 8.32 2.72 8.52
CA ARG A 194 9.21 1.56 8.75
C ARG A 194 10.51 1.68 7.94
N MET A 195 10.43 2.14 6.72
CA MET A 195 11.62 2.37 5.88
C MET A 195 12.46 3.53 6.38
N GLY A 196 11.84 4.55 6.97
CA GLY A 196 12.50 5.70 7.56
C GLY A 196 13.04 5.48 8.97
N ALA A 197 12.74 4.34 9.59
CA ALA A 197 13.25 4.02 10.93
C ALA A 197 14.78 3.83 10.88
N GLY A 198 15.50 4.82 11.36
CA GLY A 198 16.98 4.88 11.30
C GLY A 198 17.53 5.88 10.30
N SER A 199 16.69 6.55 9.51
CA SER A 199 17.12 7.61 8.61
C SER A 199 17.23 8.97 9.32
N VAL A 200 18.00 9.88 8.71
CA VAL A 200 18.17 11.28 9.20
C VAL A 200 16.88 12.11 9.07
N VAL A 201 15.86 11.60 8.39
CA VAL A 201 14.58 12.30 8.21
C VAL A 201 13.80 12.29 9.52
N ARG A 202 13.63 13.46 10.09
CA ARG A 202 13.05 13.64 11.43
C ARG A 202 11.54 13.93 11.43
N SER A 203 10.99 14.36 10.27
CA SER A 203 9.58 14.71 10.17
C SER A 203 8.98 14.41 8.80
N TYR A 204 7.67 14.19 8.76
CA TYR A 204 6.92 13.94 7.52
C TYR A 204 7.00 15.12 6.55
N SER A 205 6.90 16.35 7.05
CA SER A 205 6.99 17.55 6.22
C SER A 205 8.39 17.77 5.65
N GLU A 206 9.44 17.32 6.32
CA GLU A 206 10.81 17.34 5.82
C GLU A 206 10.99 16.31 4.69
N ALA A 207 10.47 15.09 4.86
CA ALA A 207 10.52 14.04 3.85
C ALA A 207 9.79 14.44 2.56
N THR A 208 8.59 15.00 2.69
CA THR A 208 7.77 15.42 1.53
C THR A 208 8.34 16.62 0.78
N ARG A 209 9.21 17.42 1.38
CA ARG A 209 9.90 18.51 0.68
C ARG A 209 10.99 18.02 -0.27
N ARG A 210 11.48 16.80 -0.09
CA ARG A 210 12.50 16.23 -0.99
C ARG A 210 11.82 15.88 -2.33
N ARG A 211 12.23 16.58 -3.39
CA ARG A 211 11.74 16.32 -4.76
C ARG A 211 12.88 15.67 -5.56
N PRO A 212 12.97 14.34 -5.58
CA PRO A 212 14.11 13.63 -6.16
C PRO A 212 14.27 13.85 -7.66
N LEU A 213 13.17 14.16 -8.36
CA LEU A 213 13.16 14.37 -9.82
C LEU A 213 13.21 15.84 -10.22
N GLN A 214 13.48 16.74 -9.29
CA GLN A 214 13.55 18.16 -9.62
C GLN A 214 14.96 18.52 -10.13
N PHE A 215 15.00 19.10 -11.33
CA PHE A 215 16.20 19.76 -11.82
C PHE A 215 16.43 21.06 -11.02
N LYS A 216 17.55 21.15 -10.34
CA LYS A 216 17.91 22.33 -9.57
C LYS A 216 19.35 22.73 -9.89
N LEU A 217 19.56 23.98 -10.20
CA LEU A 217 20.88 24.59 -10.31
C LEU A 217 21.15 25.41 -9.05
N VAL A 218 22.33 25.23 -8.47
CA VAL A 218 22.85 26.07 -7.39
C VAL A 218 24.19 26.59 -7.88
N ASP A 219 24.32 27.90 -7.94
CA ASP A 219 25.52 28.56 -8.46
C ASP A 219 25.96 28.10 -9.85
N GLY A 220 24.97 27.87 -10.73
CA GLY A 220 25.18 27.39 -12.09
C GLY A 220 25.55 25.91 -12.21
N ARG A 221 25.62 25.19 -11.11
CA ARG A 221 25.95 23.75 -11.09
C ARG A 221 24.71 22.89 -10.78
N PRO A 222 24.56 21.72 -11.43
CA PRO A 222 23.48 20.79 -11.12
C PRO A 222 23.57 20.28 -9.67
N ALA A 223 22.56 20.57 -8.86
CA ALA A 223 22.55 20.25 -7.43
C ALA A 223 21.60 19.11 -7.04
N ALA A 224 20.67 18.68 -7.91
CA ALA A 224 19.68 17.69 -7.56
C ALA A 224 19.33 16.77 -8.75
N MET A 225 20.32 16.22 -9.43
CA MET A 225 20.12 15.38 -10.63
C MET A 225 20.36 13.89 -10.39
N ARG A 226 20.62 13.45 -9.16
CA ARG A 226 21.00 12.05 -8.90
C ARG A 226 19.94 11.06 -9.41
N ALA A 227 18.67 11.31 -9.08
CA ALA A 227 17.59 10.44 -9.53
C ALA A 227 17.34 10.55 -11.06
N LEU A 228 17.57 11.71 -11.68
CA LEU A 228 17.44 11.88 -13.13
C LEU A 228 18.47 11.04 -13.89
N HIS A 229 19.68 10.92 -13.38
CA HIS A 229 20.73 10.08 -13.99
C HIS A 229 20.34 8.60 -14.00
N LEU A 230 19.65 8.11 -12.94
CA LEU A 230 19.20 6.73 -12.86
C LEU A 230 18.10 6.39 -13.89
N ILE A 231 17.27 7.37 -14.24
CA ILE A 231 16.18 7.18 -15.21
C ILE A 231 16.54 7.65 -16.63
N TYR A 232 17.71 8.29 -16.81
CA TYR A 232 18.17 8.72 -18.13
C TYR A 232 18.54 7.51 -18.97
N PRO A 233 18.01 7.36 -20.17
CA PRO A 233 18.22 6.17 -21.01
C PRO A 233 19.62 6.16 -21.61
N SER A 234 20.61 5.87 -20.79
CA SER A 234 22.03 5.77 -21.20
C SER A 234 22.56 4.37 -20.85
N PRO A 235 22.95 3.55 -21.82
CA PRO A 235 23.54 2.23 -21.54
C PRO A 235 24.80 2.30 -20.69
N THR A 236 25.58 3.35 -20.83
CA THR A 236 26.79 3.57 -20.04
C THR A 236 26.45 3.87 -18.58
N LEU A 237 25.52 4.78 -18.33
CA LEU A 237 25.07 5.11 -16.96
C LEU A 237 24.38 3.93 -16.31
N ALA A 238 23.57 3.17 -17.06
CA ALA A 238 22.92 1.96 -16.55
C ALA A 238 23.96 0.91 -16.10
N ARG A 239 25.04 0.74 -16.84
CA ARG A 239 26.12 -0.18 -16.47
C ARG A 239 26.92 0.29 -15.26
N VAL A 240 27.26 1.57 -15.19
CA VAL A 240 28.06 2.14 -14.09
C VAL A 240 27.22 2.23 -12.80
N GLY A 241 25.92 2.46 -12.94
CA GLY A 241 24.99 2.59 -11.82
C GLY A 241 24.13 1.35 -11.58
N ASP A 242 24.55 0.18 -12.07
CA ASP A 242 23.81 -1.06 -11.84
C ASP A 242 23.80 -1.40 -10.34
N PRO A 243 22.64 -1.29 -9.66
CA PRO A 243 22.57 -1.53 -8.23
C PRO A 243 22.91 -2.98 -7.86
N LEU A 244 22.75 -3.92 -8.77
CA LEU A 244 23.09 -5.33 -8.53
C LEU A 244 24.60 -5.54 -8.55
N GLU A 245 25.34 -4.86 -9.45
CA GLU A 245 26.80 -4.92 -9.45
C GLU A 245 27.39 -4.21 -8.21
N VAL A 246 26.85 -3.06 -7.85
CA VAL A 246 27.25 -2.35 -6.65
C VAL A 246 26.99 -3.19 -5.40
N PHE A 247 25.84 -3.81 -5.30
CA PHE A 247 25.47 -4.68 -4.19
C PHE A 247 26.33 -5.94 -4.10
N ALA A 248 26.61 -6.58 -5.25
CA ALA A 248 27.48 -7.76 -5.30
C ALA A 248 28.93 -7.45 -4.91
N GLY A 249 29.40 -6.23 -5.14
CA GLY A 249 30.71 -5.75 -4.72
C GLY A 249 30.82 -5.32 -3.25
N SER A 250 29.69 -5.20 -2.55
CA SER A 250 29.66 -4.74 -1.15
C SER A 250 29.43 -5.90 -0.20
N PRO A 251 30.42 -6.31 0.59
CA PRO A 251 30.29 -7.45 1.52
C PRO A 251 29.43 -7.13 2.76
N THR A 252 29.01 -5.89 2.90
CA THR A 252 28.27 -5.40 4.08
C THR A 252 26.93 -4.83 3.63
N GLN A 253 25.89 -5.04 4.42
CA GLN A 253 24.60 -4.39 4.23
C GLN A 253 24.81 -2.86 4.19
N LEU A 254 24.56 -2.26 3.03
CA LEU A 254 24.68 -0.82 2.86
C LEU A 254 23.66 -0.12 3.75
N SER A 255 24.09 0.87 4.51
CA SER A 255 23.17 1.74 5.24
C SER A 255 22.48 2.72 4.29
N VAL A 256 21.37 3.30 4.71
CA VAL A 256 20.64 4.31 3.90
C VAL A 256 21.48 5.58 3.68
N GLU A 257 22.59 5.73 4.38
CA GLU A 257 23.50 6.87 4.31
C GLU A 257 24.67 6.66 3.33
N GLU A 258 24.95 5.41 2.98
CA GLU A 258 25.95 5.01 1.98
C GLU A 258 25.35 4.86 0.58
#